data_0124b03e856181fd9b1b374b5609c943
#
_entry.id   0124b03e856181fd9b1b374b5609c943
#
_cell.length_a   1.000
_cell.length_b   1.000
_cell.length_c   1.000
_cell.angle_alpha   90.00
_cell.angle_beta   90.00
_cell.angle_gamma   90.00
#
_symmetry.space_group_name_H-M   'P 1'
#
loop_
_entity.id
_entity.type
_entity.pdbx_description
1 polymer ?
#
loop_
_entity_poly.entity_id
_entity_poly.type
_entity_poly.pdbx_seq_one_letter_code
_entity_poly.pdbx_strand_id
1 'polypeptide(L)'
;MYTTDGKVKWFTSEEDVNEKLINMLGTKFENYRKKWDAVNRFEVETEFPMFLQIETNQLCNLKCPSCPIGNPEAHEKYITTEKMPWSIFEKIILEGEKYNC
;
A
#
# COMPACT_ATOMS: atom_id res chain seq x y z
N MET A 1 -15.93 -16.34 -2.62
CA MET A 1 -16.18 -17.79 -2.71
C MET A 1 -15.89 -18.40 -1.35
N TYR A 2 -16.84 -19.10 -0.76
CA TYR A 2 -16.66 -19.75 0.55
C TYR A 2 -16.13 -21.17 0.35
N THR A 3 -15.19 -21.58 1.19
CA THR A 3 -14.75 -22.98 1.25
C THR A 3 -15.73 -23.79 2.10
N THR A 4 -15.66 -25.11 2.03
CA THR A 4 -16.53 -26.04 2.78
C THR A 4 -16.35 -25.95 4.30
N ASP A 5 -15.25 -25.33 4.76
CA ASP A 5 -14.96 -25.04 6.18
C ASP A 5 -15.43 -23.63 6.62
N GLY A 6 -16.20 -22.94 5.79
CA GLY A 6 -16.74 -21.61 6.07
C GLY A 6 -15.73 -20.46 5.99
N LYS A 7 -14.50 -20.71 5.57
CA LYS A 7 -13.50 -19.66 5.38
C LYS A 7 -13.65 -19.01 4.01
N VAL A 8 -13.49 -17.70 3.97
CA VAL A 8 -13.48 -16.97 2.70
C VAL A 8 -12.11 -17.11 2.06
N LYS A 9 -12.07 -17.78 0.92
CA LYS A 9 -10.84 -17.88 0.12
C LYS A 9 -10.90 -16.80 -0.96
N TRP A 10 -10.15 -15.73 -0.75
CA TRP A 10 -10.19 -14.57 -1.63
C TRP A 10 -9.41 -14.76 -2.94
N PHE A 11 -8.37 -15.61 -2.95
CA PHE A 11 -7.52 -15.84 -4.12
C PHE A 11 -6.89 -17.23 -4.10
N THR A 12 -6.27 -17.62 -5.20
CA THR A 12 -5.29 -18.71 -5.29
C THR A 12 -4.22 -18.55 -4.20
N SER A 13 -3.56 -19.63 -3.81
CA SER A 13 -2.56 -19.57 -2.74
C SER A 13 -1.55 -18.44 -3.00
N GLU A 14 -1.12 -17.76 -1.95
CA GLU A 14 -0.17 -16.63 -2.03
C GLU A 14 1.13 -17.04 -2.78
N GLU A 15 1.56 -18.29 -2.62
CA GLU A 15 2.67 -18.90 -3.34
C GLU A 15 2.46 -18.92 -4.85
N ASP A 16 1.27 -19.28 -5.32
CA ASP A 16 0.95 -19.35 -6.75
C ASP A 16 1.00 -17.96 -7.42
N VAL A 17 0.54 -16.91 -6.73
CA VAL A 17 0.59 -15.53 -7.23
C VAL A 17 2.02 -15.01 -7.27
N ASN A 18 2.80 -15.24 -6.23
CA ASN A 18 4.19 -14.79 -6.18
C ASN A 18 5.04 -15.52 -7.24
N GLU A 19 4.85 -16.81 -7.42
CA GLU A 19 5.56 -17.59 -8.46
C GLU A 19 5.25 -17.04 -9.85
N LYS A 20 3.99 -16.80 -10.16
CA LYS A 20 3.58 -16.17 -11.44
C LYS A 20 4.20 -14.81 -11.65
N LEU A 21 4.22 -13.97 -10.61
CA LEU A 21 4.82 -12.64 -10.70
C LEU A 21 6.35 -12.70 -10.85
N ILE A 22 7.03 -13.64 -10.19
CA ILE A 22 8.47 -13.87 -10.37
C ILE A 22 8.77 -14.30 -11.80
N ASN A 23 7.97 -15.21 -12.36
CA ASN A 23 8.12 -15.66 -13.75
C ASN A 23 7.91 -14.52 -14.76
N MET A 24 7.01 -13.56 -14.47
CA MET A 24 6.74 -12.42 -15.34
C MET A 24 7.75 -11.27 -15.17
N LEU A 25 8.16 -10.96 -13.96
CA LEU A 25 8.93 -9.77 -13.59
C LEU A 25 10.42 -10.06 -13.30
N GLY A 26 10.78 -11.35 -13.19
CA GLY A 26 12.14 -11.81 -13.03
C GLY A 26 12.73 -11.62 -11.62
N THR A 27 14.04 -11.77 -11.55
CA THR A 27 14.82 -11.79 -10.29
C THR A 27 14.74 -10.51 -9.48
N LYS A 28 14.51 -9.36 -10.13
CA LYS A 28 14.34 -8.08 -9.43
C LYS A 28 13.13 -8.12 -8.50
N PHE A 29 12.01 -8.65 -8.98
CA PHE A 29 10.80 -8.82 -8.18
C PHE A 29 10.98 -9.90 -7.10
N GLU A 30 11.64 -11.00 -7.42
CA GLU A 30 11.96 -12.06 -6.44
C GLU A 30 12.76 -11.50 -5.26
N ASN A 31 13.82 -10.73 -5.54
CA ASN A 31 14.65 -10.10 -4.51
C ASN A 31 13.86 -9.08 -3.68
N TYR A 32 12.97 -8.31 -4.32
CA TYR A 32 12.07 -7.41 -3.62
C TYR A 32 11.17 -8.18 -2.63
N ARG A 33 10.57 -9.30 -3.06
CA ARG A 33 9.70 -10.12 -2.20
C ARG A 33 10.46 -10.74 -1.03
N LYS A 34 11.66 -11.26 -1.26
CA LYS A 34 12.52 -11.79 -0.19
C LYS A 34 12.86 -10.73 0.85
N LYS A 35 13.21 -9.53 0.40
CA LYS A 35 13.47 -8.39 1.28
C LYS A 35 12.22 -7.96 2.04
N TRP A 36 11.07 -7.90 1.39
CA TRP A 36 9.78 -7.62 2.00
C TRP A 36 9.47 -8.56 3.16
N ASP A 37 9.63 -9.86 2.95
CA ASP A 37 9.37 -10.87 3.98
C ASP A 37 10.35 -10.75 5.16
N ALA A 38 11.62 -10.46 4.90
CA ALA A 38 12.62 -10.23 5.95
C ALA A 38 12.31 -8.98 6.78
N VAL A 39 11.88 -7.89 6.15
CA VAL A 39 11.45 -6.67 6.85
C VAL A 39 10.19 -6.93 7.70
N ASN A 40 9.21 -7.66 7.18
CA ASN A 40 8.00 -8.00 7.93
C ASN A 40 8.26 -8.91 9.14
N ARG A 41 9.34 -9.69 9.10
CA ARG A 41 9.80 -10.50 10.25
C ARG A 41 10.75 -9.75 11.18
N PHE A 42 11.01 -8.46 10.93
CA PHE A 42 11.96 -7.63 11.68
C PHE A 42 13.40 -8.16 11.67
N GLU A 43 13.78 -8.90 10.63
CA GLU A 43 15.14 -9.43 10.45
C GLU A 43 16.07 -8.41 9.79
N VAL A 44 15.52 -7.46 9.05
CA VAL A 44 16.25 -6.42 8.30
C VAL A 44 15.56 -5.08 8.44
N GLU A 45 16.33 -4.04 8.62
CA GLU A 45 15.88 -2.64 8.52
C GLU A 45 16.21 -2.06 7.13
N THR A 46 15.40 -1.11 6.68
CA THR A 46 15.60 -0.40 5.43
C THR A 46 15.70 1.10 5.66
N GLU A 47 16.59 1.76 4.93
CA GLU A 47 16.76 3.22 5.01
C GLU A 47 15.55 3.99 4.46
N PHE A 48 14.78 3.35 3.57
CA PHE A 48 13.56 3.90 2.98
C PHE A 48 12.45 2.84 2.99
N PRO A 49 11.19 3.22 3.22
CA PRO A 49 10.07 2.28 3.21
C PRO A 49 9.98 1.51 1.89
N MET A 50 9.73 0.21 1.97
CA MET A 50 9.55 -0.64 0.78
C MET A 50 8.20 -0.43 0.09
N PHE A 51 7.25 0.17 0.80
CA PHE A 51 5.92 0.49 0.32
C PHE A 51 5.47 1.83 0.91
N LEU A 52 4.92 2.68 0.06
CA LEU A 52 4.35 3.96 0.46
C LEU A 52 2.90 4.04 0.00
N GLN A 53 2.03 4.40 0.92
CA GLN A 53 0.67 4.81 0.59
C GLN A 53 0.57 6.32 0.79
N ILE A 54 0.34 7.05 -0.28
CA ILE A 54 0.34 8.51 -0.29
C ILE A 54 -1.08 8.99 -0.53
N GLU A 55 -1.65 9.68 0.44
CA GLU A 55 -2.93 10.36 0.30
C GLU A 55 -2.71 11.79 -0.18
N THR A 56 -2.96 12.03 -1.46
CA THR A 56 -2.69 13.33 -2.09
C THR A 56 -3.77 14.37 -1.83
N ASN A 57 -4.98 13.93 -1.49
CA ASN A 57 -6.09 14.78 -1.02
C ASN A 57 -7.15 13.90 -0.31
N GLN A 58 -8.00 14.54 0.46
CA GLN A 58 -9.11 13.91 1.18
C GLN A 58 -10.48 14.28 0.60
N LEU A 59 -10.52 14.90 -0.58
CA LEU A 59 -11.77 15.26 -1.23
C LEU A 59 -12.45 14.02 -1.83
N CYS A 60 -13.67 13.77 -1.40
CA CYS A 60 -14.48 12.66 -1.89
C CYS A 60 -15.95 13.08 -1.94
N ASN A 61 -16.65 12.70 -3.00
CA ASN A 61 -18.09 12.95 -3.14
C ASN A 61 -18.96 11.75 -2.68
N LEU A 62 -18.34 10.68 -2.22
CA LEU A 62 -19.04 9.52 -1.66
C LEU A 62 -19.30 9.72 -0.16
N LYS A 63 -20.38 9.09 0.33
CA LYS A 63 -20.81 9.11 1.73
C LYS A 63 -20.85 7.69 2.29
N CYS A 64 -19.73 6.98 2.24
CA CYS A 64 -19.65 5.61 2.74
C CYS A 64 -19.82 5.61 4.27
N PRO A 65 -20.71 4.78 4.85
CA PRO A 65 -21.04 4.82 6.28
C PRO A 65 -19.85 4.56 7.21
N SER A 66 -18.89 3.75 6.78
CA SER A 66 -17.69 3.39 7.56
C SER A 66 -16.47 4.28 7.28
N CYS A 67 -16.61 5.25 6.39
CA CYS A 67 -15.49 6.11 5.98
C CYS A 67 -15.53 7.45 6.75
N PRO A 68 -14.44 7.88 7.40
CA PRO A 68 -14.41 9.16 8.11
C PRO A 68 -14.66 10.36 7.18
N ILE A 69 -14.29 10.28 5.91
CA ILE A 69 -14.57 11.32 4.91
C ILE A 69 -16.07 11.46 4.66
N GLY A 70 -16.83 10.35 4.70
CA GLY A 70 -18.27 10.31 4.51
C GLY A 70 -19.08 10.66 5.77
N ASN A 71 -18.44 10.67 6.94
CA ASN A 71 -19.08 10.97 8.21
C ASN A 71 -18.99 12.48 8.50
N PRO A 72 -20.13 13.22 8.62
CA PRO A 72 -20.11 14.66 8.82
C PRO A 72 -19.34 15.12 10.08
N GLU A 73 -19.50 14.40 11.19
CA GLU A 73 -18.82 14.76 12.46
C GLU A 73 -17.30 14.55 12.38
N ALA A 74 -16.86 13.43 11.77
CA ALA A 74 -15.45 13.17 11.56
C ALA A 74 -14.85 14.10 10.50
N HIS A 75 -15.62 14.41 9.44
CA HIS A 75 -15.20 15.30 8.38
C HIS A 75 -14.87 16.71 8.93
N GLU A 76 -15.76 17.29 9.71
CA GLU A 76 -15.57 18.63 10.28
C GLU A 76 -14.32 18.70 11.17
N LYS A 77 -14.00 17.64 11.89
CA LYS A 77 -12.94 17.63 12.91
C LYS A 77 -11.57 17.17 12.38
N TYR A 78 -11.52 16.24 11.45
CA TYR A 78 -10.29 15.53 11.08
C TYR A 78 -9.93 15.62 9.60
N ILE A 79 -10.86 16.02 8.74
CA ILE A 79 -10.64 16.03 7.30
C ILE A 79 -10.25 17.43 6.85
N THR A 80 -9.18 17.53 6.09
CA THR A 80 -8.76 18.77 5.45
C THR A 80 -9.21 18.78 3.97
N THR A 81 -9.55 19.97 3.47
CA THR A 81 -9.76 20.20 2.04
C THR A 81 -8.48 20.54 1.30
N GLU A 82 -7.38 20.68 2.02
CA GLU A 82 -6.08 20.94 1.43
C GLU A 82 -5.57 19.74 0.64
N LYS A 83 -4.92 20.04 -0.47
CA LYS A 83 -4.23 19.05 -1.28
C LYS A 83 -2.76 19.03 -0.89
N MET A 84 -2.13 17.87 -1.03
CA MET A 84 -0.69 17.78 -0.87
C MET A 84 0.01 18.74 -1.84
N PRO A 85 0.89 19.64 -1.39
CA PRO A 85 1.69 20.48 -2.27
C PRO A 85 2.54 19.63 -3.21
N TRP A 86 2.63 20.04 -4.49
CA TRP A 86 3.44 19.32 -5.47
C TRP A 86 4.89 19.14 -5.03
N SER A 87 5.47 20.13 -4.38
CA SER A 87 6.83 20.07 -3.85
C SER A 87 7.06 18.96 -2.84
N ILE A 88 6.05 18.63 -2.03
CA ILE A 88 6.12 17.51 -1.08
C ILE A 88 6.05 16.18 -1.84
N PHE A 89 5.12 16.04 -2.78
CA PHE A 89 5.00 14.84 -3.60
C PHE A 89 6.29 14.58 -4.40
N GLU A 90 6.81 15.60 -5.08
CA GLU A 90 8.07 15.53 -5.83
C GLU A 90 9.25 15.10 -4.94
N LYS A 91 9.35 15.67 -3.73
CA LYS A 91 10.38 15.28 -2.76
C LYS A 91 10.29 13.79 -2.40
N ILE A 92 9.10 13.26 -2.16
CA ILE A 92 8.90 11.84 -1.84
C ILE A 92 9.35 10.96 -3.00
N ILE A 93 9.01 11.32 -4.23
CA ILE A 93 9.40 10.56 -5.44
C ILE A 93 10.93 10.57 -5.62
N LEU A 94 11.58 11.73 -5.50
CA LEU A 94 13.03 11.85 -5.64
C LEU A 94 13.79 11.10 -4.54
N GLU A 95 13.28 11.10 -3.32
CA GLU A 95 13.86 10.31 -2.24
C GLU A 95 13.67 8.80 -2.52
N GLY A 96 12.49 8.37 -2.98
CA GLY A 96 12.23 7.00 -3.36
C GLY A 96 13.14 6.51 -4.48
N GLU A 97 13.38 7.33 -5.50
CA GLU A 97 14.31 7.03 -6.59
C GLU A 97 15.73 6.80 -6.09
N LYS A 98 16.22 7.64 -5.17
CA LYS A 98 17.54 7.51 -4.55
C LYS A 98 17.77 6.14 -3.88
N TYR A 99 16.72 5.56 -3.31
CA TYR A 99 16.75 4.26 -2.63
C TYR A 99 16.24 3.10 -3.50
N ASN A 100 16.02 3.32 -4.80
CA ASN A 100 15.46 2.32 -5.73
C ASN A 100 14.09 1.76 -5.27
N CYS A 101 13.28 2.61 -4.70
CA CYS A 101 11.92 2.27 -4.31
C CYS A 101 10.96 2.27 -5.52
#